data_35f0164226a3ada2fa8b85defe41c23c
#
_entry.id   35f0164226a3ada2fa8b85defe41c23c
#
_cell.length_a   1.000
_cell.length_b   1.000
_cell.length_c   1.000
_cell.angle_alpha   90.00
_cell.angle_beta   90.00
_cell.angle_gamma   90.00
#
_symmetry.space_group_name_H-M   'P 1'
#
loop_
_entity.id
_entity.type
_entity.pdbx_description
1 polymer ?
#
loop_
_entity_poly.entity_id
_entity_poly.type
_entity_poly.pdbx_seq_one_letter_code
_entity_poly.pdbx_strand_id
1 'polypeptide(L)'
;SLGEAAGFALLENIQVDKSAPRLIGYGESADAHHMSAPHPQGLGAERARREALARAGLAAGEVDYINLHGTASRQNDEVEAMLVARLFPASVHAGSSKGWTGHTLGAAGIVEAAVTLLAIERGLAPGTLNTRQLDPACGPQIRIDNAQRRVRVALSNSFGFGGNNCCLAFAGGAA
;
A
#
# COMPACT_ATOMS: atom_id res chain seq x y z
N SER A 1 -6.47 2.08 -16.86
CA SER A 1 -7.70 2.90 -16.96
C SER A 1 -7.76 3.90 -15.82
N LEU A 2 -8.44 5.03 -16.06
CA LEU A 2 -8.78 6.00 -15.03
C LEU A 2 -10.09 5.60 -14.36
N GLY A 3 -10.26 6.02 -13.12
CA GLY A 3 -11.49 5.86 -12.34
C GLY A 3 -11.88 7.18 -11.70
N GLU A 4 -13.05 7.22 -11.10
CA GLU A 4 -13.56 8.36 -10.34
C GLU A 4 -13.93 7.92 -8.93
N ALA A 5 -13.55 8.71 -7.94
CA ALA A 5 -13.94 8.48 -6.55
C ALA A 5 -13.81 9.76 -5.73
N ALA A 6 -14.49 9.76 -4.60
CA ALA A 6 -14.28 10.70 -3.52
C ALA A 6 -14.39 9.94 -2.20
N GLY A 7 -13.67 10.38 -1.18
CA GLY A 7 -13.71 9.76 0.14
C GLY A 7 -13.39 10.78 1.22
N PHE A 8 -13.93 10.53 2.39
CA PHE A 8 -13.67 11.31 3.61
C PHE A 8 -13.36 10.36 4.73
N ALA A 9 -12.41 10.72 5.59
CA ALA A 9 -12.08 9.97 6.79
C ALA A 9 -12.16 10.91 8.00
N LEU A 10 -12.83 10.46 9.05
CA LEU A 10 -12.76 11.10 10.35
C LEU A 10 -11.64 10.45 11.15
N LEU A 11 -10.67 11.26 11.55
CA LEU A 11 -9.58 10.85 12.42
C LEU A 11 -9.84 11.39 13.82
N GLU A 12 -9.92 10.48 14.77
CA GLU A 12 -10.18 10.82 16.16
C GLU A 12 -9.08 10.25 17.05
N ASN A 13 -8.68 11.02 18.06
CA ASN A 13 -7.79 10.54 19.10
C ASN A 13 -8.62 9.87 20.20
N ILE A 14 -9.16 8.69 19.90
CA ILE A 14 -10.05 8.00 20.81
C ILE A 14 -9.35 6.82 21.46
N GLN A 15 -9.51 6.73 22.78
CA GLN A 15 -9.19 5.52 23.53
C GLN A 15 -10.43 4.65 23.80
N VAL A 16 -11.58 5.00 23.25
CA VAL A 16 -12.89 4.44 23.63
C VAL A 16 -13.21 3.14 22.90
N ASP A 17 -12.92 3.03 21.62
CA ASP A 17 -13.09 1.79 20.87
C ASP A 17 -11.76 1.21 20.44
N LYS A 18 -11.29 0.23 21.20
CA LYS A 18 -10.04 -0.48 20.90
C LYS A 18 -10.17 -1.48 19.75
N SER A 19 -11.38 -1.79 19.30
CA SER A 19 -11.63 -2.73 18.20
C SER A 19 -11.49 -2.07 16.83
N ALA A 20 -11.63 -0.74 16.72
CA ALA A 20 -11.52 -0.02 15.47
C ALA A 20 -10.08 -0.07 14.90
N PRO A 21 -9.93 -0.19 13.58
CA PRO A 21 -8.62 -0.05 12.94
C PRO A 21 -8.01 1.33 13.21
N ARG A 22 -6.69 1.39 13.32
CA ARG A 22 -5.95 2.59 13.68
C ARG A 22 -4.90 2.92 12.63
N LEU A 23 -4.74 4.20 12.31
CA LEU A 23 -3.56 4.71 11.64
C LEU A 23 -2.43 4.78 12.68
N ILE A 24 -1.41 3.93 12.53
CA ILE A 24 -0.32 3.76 13.50
C ILE A 24 1.00 4.38 13.05
N GLY A 25 1.11 4.71 11.77
CA GLY A 25 2.29 5.35 11.21
C GLY A 25 2.03 5.89 9.82
N TYR A 26 2.84 6.84 9.43
CA TYR A 26 2.86 7.38 8.07
C TYR A 26 4.27 7.81 7.70
N GLY A 27 4.57 7.82 6.41
CA GLY A 27 5.83 8.31 5.90
C GLY A 27 5.63 9.05 4.59
N GLU A 28 6.40 10.11 4.41
CA GLU A 28 6.35 10.99 3.26
C GLU A 28 7.75 11.25 2.72
N SER A 29 7.86 11.42 1.42
CA SER A 29 9.13 11.79 0.80
C SER A 29 8.92 12.38 -0.58
N ALA A 30 9.97 13.01 -1.11
CA ALA A 30 10.04 13.39 -2.51
C ALA A 30 11.24 12.71 -3.17
N ASP A 31 11.05 12.24 -4.42
CA ASP A 31 12.14 11.65 -5.21
C ASP A 31 13.18 12.69 -5.64
N ALA A 32 12.73 13.92 -5.90
CA ALA A 32 13.55 14.99 -6.49
C ALA A 32 14.31 14.52 -7.75
N HIS A 33 13.68 13.64 -8.55
CA HIS A 33 14.32 12.98 -9.70
C HIS A 33 13.73 13.42 -11.03
N HIS A 34 12.42 13.21 -11.24
CA HIS A 34 11.75 13.53 -12.49
C HIS A 34 10.28 13.90 -12.24
N MET A 35 9.71 14.70 -13.15
CA MET A 35 8.36 15.24 -13.03
C MET A 35 7.27 14.16 -13.07
N SER A 36 7.46 13.08 -13.83
CA SER A 36 6.44 12.06 -14.07
C SER A 36 6.93 10.61 -13.99
N ALA A 37 8.20 10.39 -13.66
CA ALA A 37 8.78 9.07 -13.50
C ALA A 37 9.31 8.87 -12.08
N PRO A 38 9.14 7.70 -11.47
CA PRO A 38 9.73 7.39 -10.17
C PRO A 38 11.25 7.35 -10.26
N HIS A 39 11.92 7.57 -9.14
CA HIS A 39 13.36 7.32 -9.05
C HIS A 39 13.64 5.85 -9.40
N PRO A 40 14.58 5.52 -10.31
CA PRO A 40 14.80 4.16 -10.80
C PRO A 40 15.09 3.13 -9.70
N GLN A 41 15.68 3.56 -8.60
CA GLN A 41 15.93 2.73 -7.43
C GLN A 41 14.84 2.84 -6.36
N GLY A 42 13.80 3.64 -6.60
CA GLY A 42 12.67 3.84 -5.68
C GLY A 42 13.04 4.48 -4.35
N LEU A 43 14.07 5.32 -4.29
CA LEU A 43 14.61 5.82 -3.03
C LEU A 43 13.58 6.59 -2.20
N GLY A 44 12.74 7.41 -2.83
CA GLY A 44 11.70 8.14 -2.14
C GLY A 44 10.62 7.19 -1.59
N ALA A 45 10.13 6.30 -2.44
CA ALA A 45 9.14 5.31 -2.01
C ALA A 45 9.66 4.39 -0.89
N GLU A 46 10.95 4.04 -0.90
CA GLU A 46 11.59 3.32 0.21
C GLU A 46 11.60 4.15 1.49
N ARG A 47 12.00 5.43 1.40
CA ARG A 47 12.03 6.33 2.57
C ARG A 47 10.64 6.46 3.19
N ALA A 48 9.61 6.68 2.40
CA ALA A 48 8.23 6.78 2.89
C ALA A 48 7.80 5.51 3.64
N ARG A 49 8.09 4.31 3.10
CA ARG A 49 7.79 3.03 3.75
C ARG A 49 8.54 2.84 5.06
N ARG A 50 9.86 3.11 5.05
CA ARG A 50 10.69 2.98 6.26
C ARG A 50 10.26 3.95 7.36
N GLU A 51 9.90 5.17 6.99
CA GLU A 51 9.41 6.15 7.94
C GLU A 51 8.05 5.75 8.54
N ALA A 52 7.12 5.25 7.72
CA ALA A 52 5.84 4.74 8.19
C ALA A 52 6.03 3.59 9.21
N LEU A 53 6.90 2.64 8.91
CA LEU A 53 7.24 1.54 9.82
C LEU A 53 7.93 2.04 11.10
N ALA A 54 8.88 2.95 10.98
CA ALA A 54 9.59 3.50 12.14
C ALA A 54 8.64 4.23 13.09
N ARG A 55 7.73 5.07 12.56
CA ARG A 55 6.70 5.75 13.37
C ARG A 55 5.71 4.78 14.01
N ALA A 56 5.43 3.67 13.36
CA ALA A 56 4.60 2.60 13.90
C ALA A 56 5.33 1.70 14.92
N GLY A 57 6.66 1.82 15.05
CA GLY A 57 7.48 0.94 15.88
C GLY A 57 7.52 -0.50 15.37
N LEU A 58 7.41 -0.73 14.05
CA LEU A 58 7.30 -2.03 13.43
C LEU A 58 8.51 -2.39 12.57
N ALA A 59 8.84 -3.67 12.55
CA ALA A 59 9.72 -4.26 11.55
C ALA A 59 8.91 -4.65 10.29
N ALA A 60 9.57 -4.69 9.12
CA ALA A 60 8.93 -5.07 7.86
C ALA A 60 8.31 -6.49 7.90
N GLY A 61 8.87 -7.40 8.72
CA GLY A 61 8.35 -8.76 8.89
C GLY A 61 7.02 -8.86 9.63
N GLU A 62 6.56 -7.77 10.26
CA GLU A 62 5.29 -7.72 10.98
C GLU A 62 4.12 -7.28 10.09
N VAL A 63 4.40 -6.88 8.84
CA VAL A 63 3.38 -6.48 7.86
C VAL A 63 2.75 -7.72 7.24
N ASP A 64 1.43 -7.81 7.32
CA ASP A 64 0.66 -8.91 6.75
C ASP A 64 0.21 -8.61 5.30
N TYR A 65 -0.13 -7.34 5.00
CA TYR A 65 -0.68 -6.92 3.71
C TYR A 65 -0.11 -5.57 3.26
N ILE A 66 0.08 -5.42 1.94
CA ILE A 66 0.44 -4.15 1.30
C ILE A 66 -0.53 -3.88 0.15
N ASN A 67 -1.29 -2.78 0.25
CA ASN A 67 -2.00 -2.23 -0.88
C ASN A 67 -1.01 -1.40 -1.71
N LEU A 68 -0.65 -1.93 -2.87
CA LEU A 68 0.32 -1.34 -3.77
C LEU A 68 -0.23 -0.10 -4.48
N HIS A 69 0.63 0.85 -4.81
CA HIS A 69 0.26 1.89 -5.74
C HIS A 69 -0.13 1.30 -7.11
N GLY A 70 0.63 0.36 -7.64
CA GLY A 70 0.28 -0.60 -8.69
C GLY A 70 -0.59 -0.04 -9.83
N THR A 71 -0.06 0.89 -10.62
CA THR A 71 -0.80 1.62 -11.67
C THR A 71 -0.91 0.89 -12.99
N ALA A 72 -0.27 -0.26 -13.14
CA ALA A 72 -0.05 -0.98 -14.40
C ALA A 72 0.78 -0.19 -15.42
N SER A 73 1.52 0.82 -14.97
CA SER A 73 2.58 1.41 -15.77
C SER A 73 3.89 0.67 -15.51
N ARG A 74 4.60 0.33 -16.58
CA ARG A 74 5.81 -0.51 -16.49
C ARG A 74 6.81 0.03 -15.47
N GLN A 75 7.14 1.32 -15.53
CA GLN A 75 8.14 1.92 -14.64
C GLN A 75 7.72 1.87 -13.17
N ASN A 76 6.46 2.21 -12.86
CA ASN A 76 5.99 2.15 -11.48
C ASN A 76 6.03 0.72 -10.95
N ASP A 77 5.50 -0.22 -11.72
CA ASP A 77 5.33 -1.58 -11.26
C ASP A 77 6.67 -2.30 -11.09
N GLU A 78 7.64 -2.08 -12.00
CA GLU A 78 9.01 -2.60 -11.86
C GLU A 78 9.68 -2.06 -10.58
N VAL A 79 9.62 -0.74 -10.36
CA VAL A 79 10.23 -0.11 -9.18
C VAL A 79 9.53 -0.55 -7.90
N GLU A 80 8.21 -0.59 -7.89
CA GLU A 80 7.46 -0.98 -6.70
C GLU A 80 7.65 -2.46 -6.37
N ALA A 81 7.67 -3.35 -7.35
CA ALA A 81 7.96 -4.78 -7.18
C ALA A 81 9.35 -5.02 -6.60
N MET A 82 10.37 -4.34 -7.17
CA MET A 82 11.74 -4.39 -6.66
C MET A 82 11.83 -3.94 -5.19
N LEU A 83 11.14 -2.86 -4.84
CA LEU A 83 11.12 -2.34 -3.47
C LEU A 83 10.45 -3.31 -2.50
N VAL A 84 9.33 -3.91 -2.88
CA VAL A 84 8.63 -4.89 -2.04
C VAL A 84 9.52 -6.11 -1.81
N ALA A 85 10.16 -6.62 -2.84
CA ALA A 85 11.07 -7.76 -2.73
C ALA A 85 12.30 -7.46 -1.85
N ARG A 86 12.81 -6.21 -1.90
CA ARG A 86 13.97 -5.78 -1.10
C ARG A 86 13.65 -5.58 0.37
N LEU A 87 12.45 -5.07 0.69
CA LEU A 87 12.10 -4.62 2.04
C LEU A 87 11.32 -5.63 2.86
N PHE A 88 10.55 -6.50 2.22
CA PHE A 88 9.58 -7.35 2.90
C PHE A 88 9.85 -8.84 2.65
N PRO A 89 9.57 -9.70 3.63
CA PRO A 89 9.70 -11.13 3.46
C PRO A 89 8.72 -11.67 2.40
N ALA A 90 9.02 -12.85 1.85
CA ALA A 90 8.17 -13.53 0.86
C ALA A 90 6.77 -13.88 1.37
N SER A 91 6.57 -13.88 2.69
CA SER A 91 5.28 -14.17 3.34
C SER A 91 4.29 -13.02 3.31
N VAL A 92 4.74 -11.78 3.06
CA VAL A 92 3.84 -10.63 2.93
C VAL A 92 2.93 -10.83 1.73
N HIS A 93 1.68 -10.41 1.84
CA HIS A 93 0.73 -10.41 0.73
C HIS A 93 0.62 -8.99 0.18
N ALA A 94 1.01 -8.79 -1.07
CA ALA A 94 0.93 -7.50 -1.73
C ALA A 94 0.05 -7.59 -2.97
N GLY A 95 -0.83 -6.62 -3.16
CA GLY A 95 -1.74 -6.58 -4.30
C GLY A 95 -2.19 -5.16 -4.63
N SER A 96 -2.74 -4.96 -5.83
CA SER A 96 -3.31 -3.67 -6.26
C SER A 96 -4.79 -3.82 -6.59
N SER A 97 -5.60 -2.91 -6.07
CA SER A 97 -7.03 -2.83 -6.36
C SER A 97 -7.37 -2.05 -7.65
N LYS A 98 -6.38 -1.35 -8.24
CA LYS A 98 -6.59 -0.46 -9.40
C LYS A 98 -7.07 -1.17 -10.67
N GLY A 99 -6.89 -2.48 -10.76
CA GLY A 99 -7.46 -3.27 -11.85
C GLY A 99 -9.00 -3.25 -11.88
N TRP A 100 -9.66 -2.97 -10.77
CA TRP A 100 -11.12 -2.84 -10.66
C TRP A 100 -11.58 -1.39 -10.51
N THR A 101 -10.91 -0.61 -9.65
CA THR A 101 -11.31 0.76 -9.35
C THR A 101 -10.90 1.75 -10.44
N GLY A 102 -9.94 1.38 -11.29
CA GLY A 102 -9.17 2.34 -12.06
C GLY A 102 -8.28 3.20 -11.17
N HIS A 103 -7.44 4.01 -11.79
CA HIS A 103 -6.64 4.99 -11.06
C HIS A 103 -7.46 6.26 -10.82
N THR A 104 -7.87 6.51 -9.60
CA THR A 104 -8.75 7.63 -9.22
C THR A 104 -7.97 8.92 -8.92
N LEU A 105 -6.70 8.99 -9.36
CA LEU A 105 -5.83 10.17 -9.27
C LEU A 105 -5.76 10.73 -7.85
N GLY A 106 -6.22 11.96 -7.62
CA GLY A 106 -6.19 12.58 -6.30
C GLY A 106 -6.96 11.84 -5.22
N ALA A 107 -7.95 11.03 -5.59
CA ALA A 107 -8.71 10.19 -4.65
C ALA A 107 -8.10 8.79 -4.44
N ALA A 108 -7.01 8.43 -5.15
CA ALA A 108 -6.45 7.08 -5.08
C ALA A 108 -6.06 6.69 -3.64
N GLY A 109 -5.40 7.59 -2.93
CA GLY A 109 -4.96 7.33 -1.56
C GLY A 109 -6.10 7.02 -0.59
N ILE A 110 -7.22 7.76 -0.66
CA ILE A 110 -8.35 7.49 0.25
C ILE A 110 -9.09 6.20 -0.12
N VAL A 111 -9.20 5.87 -1.41
CA VAL A 111 -9.81 4.60 -1.87
C VAL A 111 -8.96 3.42 -1.39
N GLU A 112 -7.65 3.49 -1.56
CA GLU A 112 -6.72 2.43 -1.17
C GLU A 112 -6.61 2.29 0.35
N ALA A 113 -6.68 3.39 1.09
CA ALA A 113 -6.79 3.36 2.54
C ALA A 113 -8.08 2.65 2.98
N ALA A 114 -9.23 2.94 2.35
CA ALA A 114 -10.49 2.26 2.64
C ALA A 114 -10.41 0.75 2.35
N VAL A 115 -9.84 0.34 1.20
CA VAL A 115 -9.62 -1.08 0.88
C VAL A 115 -8.71 -1.73 1.93
N THR A 116 -7.67 -1.03 2.37
CA THR A 116 -6.73 -1.54 3.38
C THR A 116 -7.40 -1.73 4.75
N LEU A 117 -8.25 -0.78 5.16
CA LEU A 117 -9.03 -0.89 6.40
C LEU A 117 -10.03 -2.05 6.33
N LEU A 118 -10.72 -2.22 5.20
CA LEU A 118 -11.62 -3.35 4.97
C LEU A 118 -10.87 -4.70 4.95
N ALA A 119 -9.65 -4.74 4.41
CA ALA A 119 -8.81 -5.93 4.44
C ALA A 119 -8.50 -6.37 5.88
N ILE A 120 -8.20 -5.42 6.77
CA ILE A 120 -7.99 -5.66 8.20
C ILE A 120 -9.29 -6.17 8.85
N GLU A 121 -10.39 -5.45 8.63
CA GLU A 121 -11.68 -5.74 9.27
C GLU A 121 -12.24 -7.11 8.86
N ARG A 122 -12.11 -7.46 7.58
CA ARG A 122 -12.67 -8.70 7.02
C ARG A 122 -11.72 -9.88 7.09
N GLY A 123 -10.45 -9.68 7.46
CA GLY A 123 -9.46 -10.73 7.41
C GLY A 123 -9.25 -11.26 5.99
N LEU A 124 -9.28 -10.39 5.00
CA LEU A 124 -9.13 -10.71 3.58
C LEU A 124 -8.02 -9.84 3.00
N ALA A 125 -6.92 -10.45 2.58
CA ALA A 125 -5.87 -9.75 1.83
C ALA A 125 -6.19 -9.79 0.32
N PRO A 126 -6.55 -8.66 -0.30
CA PRO A 126 -6.80 -8.61 -1.74
C PRO A 126 -5.54 -8.90 -2.54
N GLY A 127 -5.70 -9.66 -3.63
CA GLY A 127 -4.66 -9.83 -4.63
C GLY A 127 -4.59 -8.67 -5.63
N THR A 128 -3.86 -8.88 -6.72
CA THR A 128 -3.79 -7.91 -7.81
C THR A 128 -4.97 -8.14 -8.75
N LEU A 129 -6.04 -7.41 -8.48
CA LEU A 129 -7.34 -7.62 -9.09
C LEU A 129 -7.30 -7.40 -10.62
N ASN A 130 -8.08 -8.19 -11.33
CA ASN A 130 -8.19 -8.16 -12.80
C ASN A 130 -6.85 -8.43 -13.54
N THR A 131 -5.89 -9.07 -12.87
CA THR A 131 -4.61 -9.48 -13.44
C THR A 131 -4.62 -10.99 -13.67
N ARG A 132 -4.21 -11.42 -14.85
CA ARG A 132 -4.17 -12.85 -15.23
C ARG A 132 -2.75 -13.42 -15.11
N GLN A 133 -1.74 -12.59 -15.31
CA GLN A 133 -0.35 -12.98 -15.29
C GLN A 133 0.48 -11.83 -14.72
N LEU A 134 1.33 -12.13 -13.77
CA LEU A 134 2.31 -11.18 -13.24
C LEU A 134 3.49 -11.05 -14.19
N ASP A 135 4.09 -9.86 -14.19
CA ASP A 135 5.38 -9.66 -14.83
C ASP A 135 6.45 -10.53 -14.13
N PRO A 136 7.39 -11.15 -14.88
CA PRO A 136 8.46 -11.96 -14.30
C PRO A 136 9.34 -11.21 -13.27
N ALA A 137 9.38 -9.89 -13.34
CA ALA A 137 10.10 -9.05 -12.36
C ALA A 137 9.40 -8.98 -10.99
N CYS A 138 8.12 -9.40 -10.89
CA CYS A 138 7.40 -9.43 -9.64
C CYS A 138 7.93 -10.53 -8.72
N GLY A 139 8.28 -10.14 -7.50
CA GLY A 139 8.66 -11.09 -6.45
C GLY A 139 7.46 -11.88 -5.90
N PRO A 140 7.74 -12.90 -5.07
CA PRO A 140 6.69 -13.78 -4.54
C PRO A 140 5.69 -13.10 -3.60
N GLN A 141 5.97 -11.88 -3.17
CA GLN A 141 5.06 -11.09 -2.34
C GLN A 141 3.82 -10.64 -3.10
N ILE A 142 3.96 -10.35 -4.41
CA ILE A 142 2.87 -9.85 -5.23
C ILE A 142 1.98 -11.02 -5.64
N ARG A 143 0.69 -10.92 -5.29
CA ARG A 143 -0.28 -12.00 -5.46
C ARG A 143 -1.38 -11.59 -6.42
N ILE A 144 -1.82 -12.55 -7.26
CA ILE A 144 -2.99 -12.38 -8.13
C ILE A 144 -4.27 -12.61 -7.33
N ASP A 145 -4.28 -13.69 -6.54
CA ASP A 145 -5.48 -14.15 -5.84
C ASP A 145 -5.66 -13.48 -4.48
N ASN A 146 -6.91 -13.33 -4.09
CA ASN A 146 -7.27 -12.94 -2.73
C ASN A 146 -6.90 -14.07 -1.75
N ALA A 147 -6.52 -13.71 -0.55
CA ALA A 147 -6.26 -14.67 0.52
C ALA A 147 -7.11 -14.37 1.75
N GLN A 148 -7.92 -15.36 2.16
CA GLN A 148 -8.59 -15.31 3.47
C GLN A 148 -7.53 -15.55 4.54
N ARG A 149 -7.17 -14.49 5.27
CA ARG A 149 -6.14 -14.55 6.31
C ARG A 149 -6.30 -13.37 7.28
N ARG A 150 -5.90 -13.58 8.52
CA ARG A 150 -5.86 -12.47 9.48
C ARG A 150 -4.85 -11.41 8.99
N VAL A 151 -5.34 -10.19 8.85
CA VAL A 151 -4.52 -8.99 8.54
C VAL A 151 -4.49 -8.14 9.80
N ARG A 152 -3.37 -8.12 10.50
CA ARG A 152 -3.18 -7.32 11.72
C ARG A 152 -2.56 -5.98 11.42
N VAL A 153 -1.59 -5.98 10.51
CA VAL A 153 -0.85 -4.80 10.06
C VAL A 153 -0.88 -4.74 8.54
N ALA A 154 -1.26 -3.58 8.02
CA ALA A 154 -1.27 -3.36 6.58
C ALA A 154 -0.70 -1.99 6.21
N LEU A 155 -0.07 -1.92 5.04
CA LEU A 155 0.41 -0.69 4.44
C LEU A 155 -0.44 -0.30 3.23
N SER A 156 -0.60 1.02 3.01
CA SER A 156 -1.17 1.59 1.78
C SER A 156 -0.19 2.57 1.17
N ASN A 157 0.19 2.32 -0.08
CA ASN A 157 1.18 3.12 -0.80
C ASN A 157 0.52 4.04 -1.82
N SER A 158 0.94 5.28 -1.86
CA SER A 158 0.50 6.25 -2.85
C SER A 158 1.71 7.03 -3.37
N PHE A 159 1.95 6.90 -4.68
CA PHE A 159 3.04 7.59 -5.36
C PHE A 159 2.46 8.50 -6.44
N GLY A 160 2.96 9.73 -6.52
CA GLY A 160 2.39 10.75 -7.40
C GLY A 160 3.44 11.41 -8.29
N PHE A 161 2.98 12.02 -9.36
CA PHE A 161 3.79 12.87 -10.20
C PHE A 161 4.44 13.99 -9.38
N GLY A 162 5.61 14.46 -9.82
CA GLY A 162 6.45 15.35 -9.02
C GLY A 162 7.34 14.60 -8.04
N GLY A 163 7.25 13.24 -8.01
CA GLY A 163 8.03 12.40 -7.13
C GLY A 163 7.49 12.35 -5.68
N ASN A 164 6.24 12.69 -5.48
CA ASN A 164 5.61 12.61 -4.16
C ASN A 164 5.33 11.16 -3.79
N ASN A 165 5.79 10.75 -2.61
CA ASN A 165 5.58 9.40 -2.09
C ASN A 165 4.94 9.47 -0.70
N CYS A 166 3.93 8.65 -0.47
CA CYS A 166 3.29 8.47 0.82
C CYS A 166 3.09 7.00 1.11
N CYS A 167 3.27 6.61 2.36
CA CYS A 167 2.92 5.29 2.87
C CYS A 167 2.17 5.46 4.19
N LEU A 168 1.01 4.86 4.30
CA LEU A 168 0.23 4.80 5.53
C LEU A 168 0.34 3.39 6.13
N ALA A 169 0.51 3.31 7.45
CA ALA A 169 0.52 2.06 8.20
C ALA A 169 -0.72 1.98 9.09
N PHE A 170 -1.50 0.92 8.92
CA PHE A 170 -2.70 0.64 9.69
C PHE A 170 -2.55 -0.63 10.51
N ALA A 171 -3.16 -0.65 11.68
CA ALA A 171 -3.30 -1.86 12.49
C ALA A 171 -4.76 -2.11 12.83
N GLY A 172 -5.12 -3.38 12.93
CA GLY A 172 -6.40 -3.80 13.51
C GLY A 172 -6.49 -3.40 14.96
N GLY A 173 -7.72 -3.28 15.45
CA GLY A 173 -7.97 -3.08 16.87
C GLY A 173 -7.46 -4.27 17.70
N ALA A 174 -7.30 -4.05 18.99
CA ALA A 174 -7.04 -5.14 19.92
C ALA A 174 -8.26 -6.08 19.96
N ALA A 175 -8.02 -7.38 19.78
CA ALA A 175 -9.04 -8.39 19.94
C ALA A 175 -9.40 -8.57 21.42
#